data_4cc39917db4fa3783090362584ef02ed
#
_entry.id   4cc39917db4fa3783090362584ef02ed
#
_cell.length_a   1.000
_cell.length_b   1.000
_cell.length_c   1.000
_cell.angle_alpha   90.00
_cell.angle_beta   90.00
_cell.angle_gamma   90.00
#
_symmetry.space_group_name_H-M   'P 1'
#
loop_
_entity.id
_entity.type
_entity.pdbx_description
1 polymer ?
#
loop_
_entity_poly.entity_id
_entity_poly.type
_entity_poly.pdbx_seq_one_letter_code
_entity_poly.pdbx_strand_id
1 'polypeptide(L)'
;MAHLGEFSLADGSVEHLQDEKGPMLYRVTSLAHDPQSRTLFYTSDNYAYRDVMAFDLDTGKERQLLKEARIGELVVNPADQSLWGVRHLNGIVTLVRIPPPYTEWNQIHSLPYGELLYDLDISPDGKLLSASFGQVDGNQSLRVFEIDALLAGEFESIRGFDFGAAVPEGFVFSPDGKYLYGSSFYTGVSNIFRYEIADGDIQAVSNAETGFFRPLPLGDDQLIVFEFTGDGFVPAKLDAQPLEDLSSITFLGQQLVEEHPQIKDWQVGSPAEVDLESKIKREGDYV
;
A
#
# COMPACT_ATOMS: atom_id res chain seq x y z
N MET A 1 -0.80 2.44 -23.19
CA MET A 1 -2.05 3.11 -22.83
C MET A 1 -2.52 2.47 -21.54
N ALA A 2 -2.95 3.23 -20.54
CA ALA A 2 -3.51 2.61 -19.33
C ALA A 2 -4.86 1.96 -19.66
N HIS A 3 -5.15 0.83 -19.06
CA HIS A 3 -6.43 0.12 -19.28
C HIS A 3 -6.85 -0.57 -17.98
N LEU A 4 -8.14 -0.80 -17.85
CA LEU A 4 -8.71 -1.71 -16.88
C LEU A 4 -8.73 -3.11 -17.48
N GLY A 5 -8.37 -4.11 -16.70
CA GLY A 5 -8.37 -5.50 -17.13
C GLY A 5 -8.77 -6.43 -16.00
N GLU A 6 -9.27 -7.60 -16.33
CA GLU A 6 -9.59 -8.69 -15.42
C GLU A 6 -8.58 -9.83 -15.62
N PHE A 7 -8.00 -10.30 -14.52
CA PHE A 7 -7.09 -11.43 -14.50
C PHE A 7 -7.77 -12.67 -13.93
N SER A 8 -7.82 -13.75 -14.71
CA SER A 8 -8.39 -15.02 -14.29
C SER A 8 -7.40 -15.82 -13.45
N LEU A 9 -7.75 -16.13 -12.20
CA LEU A 9 -6.95 -17.00 -11.34
C LEU A 9 -7.01 -18.49 -11.76
N ALA A 10 -7.95 -18.87 -12.62
CA ALA A 10 -8.13 -20.24 -13.05
C ALA A 10 -7.14 -20.68 -14.13
N ASP A 11 -6.83 -19.79 -15.06
CA ASP A 11 -6.02 -20.09 -16.25
C ASP A 11 -4.93 -19.03 -16.55
N GLY A 12 -4.86 -17.96 -15.76
CA GLY A 12 -3.89 -16.87 -15.95
C GLY A 12 -4.21 -15.95 -17.14
N SER A 13 -5.39 -16.06 -17.72
CA SER A 13 -5.79 -15.18 -18.84
C SER A 13 -6.07 -13.76 -18.35
N VAL A 14 -5.85 -12.78 -19.22
CA VAL A 14 -6.17 -11.37 -18.98
C VAL A 14 -7.19 -10.91 -20.00
N GLU A 15 -8.33 -10.43 -19.52
CA GLU A 15 -9.36 -9.79 -20.35
C GLU A 15 -9.21 -8.28 -20.26
N HIS A 16 -9.19 -7.61 -21.42
CA HIS A 16 -9.18 -6.16 -21.51
C HIS A 16 -10.62 -5.64 -21.40
N LEU A 17 -10.88 -4.78 -20.40
CA LEU A 17 -12.20 -4.24 -20.15
C LEU A 17 -12.39 -2.86 -20.78
N GLN A 18 -11.46 -1.92 -20.52
CA GLN A 18 -11.60 -0.52 -20.90
C GLN A 18 -10.27 0.18 -21.08
N ASP A 19 -10.17 1.02 -22.13
CA ASP A 19 -9.03 1.94 -22.31
C ASP A 19 -9.28 3.27 -21.61
N GLU A 20 -8.35 3.69 -20.78
CA GLU A 20 -8.40 4.97 -20.11
C GLU A 20 -7.77 6.07 -20.95
N LYS A 21 -8.53 7.15 -21.18
CA LYS A 21 -8.08 8.34 -21.88
C LYS A 21 -7.54 9.37 -20.89
N GLY A 22 -6.40 9.99 -21.19
CA GLY A 22 -5.81 11.02 -20.33
C GLY A 22 -4.29 11.14 -20.53
N PRO A 23 -3.58 11.95 -19.70
CA PRO A 23 -2.12 12.08 -19.74
C PRO A 23 -1.43 10.74 -19.47
N MET A 24 -0.28 10.51 -20.12
CA MET A 24 0.39 9.21 -20.11
C MET A 24 0.86 8.72 -18.73
N LEU A 25 0.99 9.62 -17.75
CA LEU A 25 1.63 9.36 -16.47
C LEU A 25 0.60 9.32 -15.37
N TYR A 26 -0.26 8.83 -14.95
CA TYR A 26 -1.18 8.87 -13.78
C TYR A 26 -2.66 8.80 -14.15
N ARG A 27 -3.01 7.98 -15.15
CA ARG A 27 -4.40 7.89 -15.60
C ARG A 27 -5.33 7.27 -14.57
N VAL A 28 -4.94 6.11 -14.04
CA VAL A 28 -5.66 5.41 -12.97
C VAL A 28 -4.68 5.24 -11.82
N THR A 29 -4.99 5.83 -10.67
CA THR A 29 -4.13 5.77 -9.49
C THR A 29 -4.79 5.06 -8.32
N SER A 30 -6.08 4.75 -8.44
CA SER A 30 -6.84 4.06 -7.42
C SER A 30 -8.00 3.32 -8.06
N LEU A 31 -8.27 2.13 -7.56
CA LEU A 31 -9.33 1.24 -8.03
C LEU A 31 -10.00 0.58 -6.83
N ALA A 32 -11.33 0.56 -6.82
CA ALA A 32 -12.13 -0.16 -5.83
C ALA A 32 -13.24 -0.94 -6.54
N HIS A 33 -13.55 -2.14 -6.08
CA HIS A 33 -14.58 -3.00 -6.62
C HIS A 33 -15.72 -3.19 -5.65
N ASP A 34 -16.94 -2.95 -6.10
CA ASP A 34 -18.15 -3.37 -5.40
C ASP A 34 -18.69 -4.66 -6.03
N PRO A 35 -18.54 -5.81 -5.36
CA PRO A 35 -19.02 -7.09 -5.89
C PRO A 35 -20.55 -7.18 -5.94
N GLN A 36 -21.27 -6.40 -5.12
CA GLN A 36 -22.75 -6.43 -5.08
C GLN A 36 -23.35 -5.78 -6.32
N SER A 37 -22.88 -4.58 -6.66
CA SER A 37 -23.33 -3.85 -7.85
C SER A 37 -22.52 -4.17 -9.10
N ARG A 38 -21.47 -5.01 -8.99
CA ARG A 38 -20.52 -5.32 -10.06
C ARG A 38 -19.95 -4.05 -10.72
N THR A 39 -19.59 -3.08 -9.88
CA THR A 39 -19.08 -1.78 -10.32
C THR A 39 -17.62 -1.62 -9.92
N LEU A 40 -16.79 -1.21 -10.86
CA LEU A 40 -15.45 -0.70 -10.59
C LEU A 40 -15.50 0.80 -10.40
N PHE A 41 -15.06 1.27 -9.24
CA PHE A 41 -14.80 2.69 -9.00
C PHE A 41 -13.32 2.96 -9.21
N TYR A 42 -12.98 4.02 -9.90
CA TYR A 42 -11.59 4.35 -10.18
C TYR A 42 -11.39 5.85 -10.34
N THR A 43 -10.15 6.26 -10.32
CA THR A 43 -9.78 7.65 -10.53
C THR A 43 -9.17 7.83 -11.91
N SER A 44 -9.57 8.87 -12.61
CA SER A 44 -9.02 9.25 -13.91
C SER A 44 -8.52 10.68 -13.88
N ASP A 45 -7.33 10.92 -14.43
CA ASP A 45 -6.77 12.26 -14.55
C ASP A 45 -7.27 12.92 -15.85
N ASN A 46 -7.85 14.11 -15.71
CA ASN A 46 -8.45 14.87 -16.83
C ASN A 46 -7.58 16.02 -17.34
N TYR A 47 -6.26 15.98 -17.15
CA TYR A 47 -5.28 17.05 -17.43
C TYR A 47 -5.32 18.25 -16.50
N ALA A 48 -6.30 18.34 -15.63
CA ALA A 48 -6.40 19.38 -14.60
C ALA A 48 -6.34 18.79 -13.19
N TYR A 49 -7.34 17.98 -12.87
CA TYR A 49 -7.46 17.32 -11.59
C TYR A 49 -8.11 15.94 -11.76
N ARG A 50 -7.99 15.13 -10.73
CA ARG A 50 -8.47 13.77 -10.72
C ARG A 50 -9.98 13.71 -10.56
N ASP A 51 -10.63 12.97 -11.46
CA ASP A 51 -12.06 12.64 -11.42
C ASP A 51 -12.28 11.30 -10.71
N VAL A 52 -13.47 11.11 -10.15
CA VAL A 52 -13.93 9.80 -9.68
C VAL A 52 -14.91 9.24 -10.72
N MET A 53 -14.63 8.04 -11.17
CA MET A 53 -15.32 7.34 -12.24
C MET A 53 -15.95 6.05 -11.73
N ALA A 54 -16.94 5.54 -12.43
CA ALA A 54 -17.50 4.21 -12.23
C ALA A 54 -17.65 3.50 -13.59
N PHE A 55 -17.32 2.21 -13.60
CA PHE A 55 -17.47 1.30 -14.73
C PHE A 55 -18.35 0.13 -14.29
N ASP A 56 -19.45 -0.06 -14.98
CA ASP A 56 -20.40 -1.15 -14.76
C ASP A 56 -19.94 -2.38 -15.55
N LEU A 57 -19.57 -3.44 -14.83
CA LEU A 57 -19.02 -4.68 -15.42
C LEU A 57 -20.04 -5.47 -16.23
N ASP A 58 -21.34 -5.31 -15.96
CA ASP A 58 -22.39 -6.05 -16.68
C ASP A 58 -22.75 -5.39 -18.00
N THR A 59 -22.73 -4.06 -18.04
CA THR A 59 -23.15 -3.30 -19.21
C THR A 59 -22.00 -2.69 -20.01
N GLY A 60 -20.78 -2.69 -19.46
CA GLY A 60 -19.61 -2.04 -20.04
C GLY A 60 -19.74 -0.51 -20.09
N LYS A 61 -20.61 0.09 -19.30
CA LYS A 61 -20.84 1.53 -19.31
C LYS A 61 -20.01 2.25 -18.27
N GLU A 62 -19.34 3.29 -18.73
CA GLU A 62 -18.63 4.23 -17.89
C GLU A 62 -19.49 5.44 -17.55
N ARG A 63 -19.30 5.99 -16.34
CA ARG A 63 -19.89 7.26 -15.91
C ARG A 63 -18.95 8.03 -14.98
N GLN A 64 -18.86 9.33 -15.18
CA GLN A 64 -18.20 10.23 -14.26
C GLN A 64 -19.11 10.50 -13.06
N LEU A 65 -18.59 10.26 -11.85
CA LEU A 65 -19.30 10.50 -10.60
C LEU A 65 -19.02 11.89 -10.06
N LEU A 66 -17.73 12.19 -9.84
CA LEU A 66 -17.29 13.47 -9.32
C LEU A 66 -16.18 14.04 -10.22
N LYS A 67 -16.40 15.24 -10.71
CA LYS A 67 -15.43 15.97 -11.53
C LYS A 67 -14.47 16.75 -10.66
N GLU A 68 -13.17 16.69 -10.98
CA GLU A 68 -12.11 17.48 -10.33
C GLU A 68 -12.07 17.31 -8.79
N ALA A 69 -12.47 16.14 -8.32
CA ALA A 69 -12.64 15.85 -6.89
C ALA A 69 -11.31 15.81 -6.12
N ARG A 70 -10.20 15.50 -6.81
CA ARG A 70 -8.86 15.31 -6.22
C ARG A 70 -8.84 14.19 -5.16
N ILE A 71 -9.71 13.20 -5.30
CA ILE A 71 -9.84 12.05 -4.41
C ILE A 71 -9.12 10.87 -5.04
N GLY A 72 -8.40 10.11 -4.21
CA GLY A 72 -7.78 8.83 -4.54
C GLY A 72 -7.94 7.86 -3.39
N GLU A 73 -7.12 6.80 -3.35
CA GLU A 73 -7.16 5.76 -2.30
C GLU A 73 -8.58 5.22 -2.07
N LEU A 74 -9.27 4.89 -3.18
CA LEU A 74 -10.68 4.49 -3.14
C LEU A 74 -10.85 3.11 -2.53
N VAL A 75 -11.84 2.96 -1.65
CA VAL A 75 -12.31 1.68 -1.10
C VAL A 75 -13.81 1.72 -0.91
N VAL A 76 -14.49 0.59 -1.16
CA VAL A 76 -15.95 0.44 -0.96
C VAL A 76 -16.23 -0.13 0.41
N ASN A 77 -17.14 0.48 1.17
CA ASN A 77 -17.69 -0.14 2.37
C ASN A 77 -18.77 -1.16 1.96
N PRO A 78 -18.57 -2.47 2.21
CA PRO A 78 -19.52 -3.48 1.80
C PRO A 78 -20.85 -3.46 2.56
N ALA A 79 -20.89 -2.80 3.73
CA ALA A 79 -22.09 -2.75 4.55
C ALA A 79 -23.12 -1.73 4.05
N ASP A 80 -22.68 -0.57 3.55
CA ASP A 80 -23.56 0.53 3.14
C ASP A 80 -23.29 1.03 1.71
N GLN A 81 -22.35 0.38 1.00
CA GLN A 81 -21.91 0.70 -0.35
C GLN A 81 -21.35 2.11 -0.51
N SER A 82 -21.04 2.80 0.56
CA SER A 82 -20.35 4.08 0.47
C SER A 82 -18.92 3.88 -0.04
N LEU A 83 -18.46 4.79 -0.88
CA LEU A 83 -17.09 4.86 -1.30
C LEU A 83 -16.33 5.77 -0.33
N TRP A 84 -15.17 5.33 0.14
CA TRP A 84 -14.25 6.10 0.97
C TRP A 84 -13.01 6.42 0.16
N GLY A 85 -12.34 7.51 0.52
CA GLY A 85 -11.13 7.90 -0.20
C GLY A 85 -10.39 9.03 0.50
N VAL A 86 -9.27 9.41 -0.11
CA VAL A 86 -8.40 10.47 0.39
C VAL A 86 -8.35 11.61 -0.60
N ARG A 87 -8.76 12.80 -0.15
CA ARG A 87 -8.70 14.03 -0.94
C ARG A 87 -7.43 14.81 -0.65
N HIS A 88 -6.75 15.25 -1.70
CA HIS A 88 -5.56 16.07 -1.60
C HIS A 88 -5.84 17.49 -2.11
N LEU A 89 -5.69 18.49 -1.24
CA LEU A 89 -5.83 19.89 -1.63
C LEU A 89 -4.87 20.78 -0.85
N ASN A 90 -4.01 21.48 -1.57
CA ASN A 90 -3.06 22.48 -1.01
C ASN A 90 -2.20 21.92 0.13
N GLY A 91 -1.74 20.66 0.02
CA GLY A 91 -0.93 20.00 1.03
C GLY A 91 -1.72 19.48 2.25
N ILE A 92 -3.03 19.63 2.24
CA ILE A 92 -3.91 19.03 3.25
C ILE A 92 -4.47 17.73 2.70
N VAL A 93 -4.38 16.68 3.52
CA VAL A 93 -4.93 15.35 3.28
C VAL A 93 -6.22 15.22 4.08
N THR A 94 -7.29 14.80 3.42
CA THR A 94 -8.61 14.70 4.02
C THR A 94 -9.23 13.34 3.74
N LEU A 95 -9.58 12.59 4.78
CA LEU A 95 -10.40 11.38 4.66
C LEU A 95 -11.83 11.82 4.32
N VAL A 96 -12.39 11.23 3.26
CA VAL A 96 -13.73 11.55 2.77
C VAL A 96 -14.57 10.30 2.58
N ARG A 97 -15.88 10.45 2.69
CA ARG A 97 -16.89 9.45 2.38
C ARG A 97 -17.81 9.96 1.28
N ILE A 98 -18.11 9.12 0.30
CA ILE A 98 -18.96 9.40 -0.85
C ILE A 98 -20.13 8.41 -0.80
N PRO A 99 -21.29 8.79 -0.23
CA PRO A 99 -22.43 7.89 -0.13
C PRO A 99 -23.11 7.71 -1.49
N PRO A 100 -23.81 6.59 -1.72
CA PRO A 100 -24.70 6.47 -2.88
C PRO A 100 -25.72 7.62 -2.91
N PRO A 101 -26.04 8.20 -4.05
CA PRO A 101 -25.71 7.80 -5.43
C PRO A 101 -24.37 8.35 -5.97
N TYR A 102 -23.42 8.72 -5.10
CA TYR A 102 -22.05 9.15 -5.41
C TYR A 102 -21.96 10.52 -6.11
N THR A 103 -22.86 11.43 -5.77
CA THR A 103 -22.95 12.78 -6.38
C THR A 103 -22.25 13.85 -5.56
N GLU A 104 -21.89 13.54 -4.33
CA GLU A 104 -21.21 14.44 -3.39
C GLU A 104 -20.32 13.64 -2.44
N TRP A 105 -19.37 14.31 -1.83
CA TRP A 105 -18.50 13.74 -0.80
C TRP A 105 -18.65 14.50 0.51
N ASN A 106 -18.51 13.79 1.63
CA ASN A 106 -18.54 14.34 2.98
C ASN A 106 -17.14 14.26 3.57
N GLN A 107 -16.71 15.33 4.21
CA GLN A 107 -15.48 15.34 4.99
C GLN A 107 -15.66 14.51 6.26
N ILE A 108 -14.75 13.58 6.51
CA ILE A 108 -14.66 12.83 7.75
C ILE A 108 -13.63 13.48 8.67
N HIS A 109 -12.36 13.56 8.21
CA HIS A 109 -11.30 14.16 8.98
C HIS A 109 -10.25 14.78 8.07
N SER A 110 -9.68 15.92 8.45
CA SER A 110 -8.53 16.53 7.79
C SER A 110 -7.31 16.41 8.68
N LEU A 111 -6.23 15.87 8.12
CA LEU A 111 -4.95 15.72 8.80
C LEU A 111 -4.23 17.07 8.93
N PRO A 112 -3.34 17.23 9.91
CA PRO A 112 -2.40 18.32 9.97
C PRO A 112 -1.56 18.44 8.68
N TYR A 113 -1.09 19.64 8.38
CA TYR A 113 -0.27 19.89 7.21
C TYR A 113 1.02 19.04 7.23
N GLY A 114 1.27 18.33 6.14
CA GLY A 114 2.46 17.50 5.95
C GLY A 114 2.30 16.05 6.42
N GLU A 115 1.21 15.71 7.10
CA GLU A 115 0.87 14.32 7.38
C GLU A 115 0.16 13.67 6.19
N LEU A 116 0.37 12.36 6.03
CA LEU A 116 -0.15 11.58 4.92
C LEU A 116 -1.06 10.46 5.42
N LEU A 117 -2.09 10.17 4.64
CA LEU A 117 -3.00 9.05 4.77
C LEU A 117 -3.13 8.40 3.41
N TYR A 118 -2.91 7.11 3.31
CA TYR A 118 -2.93 6.37 2.05
C TYR A 118 -3.23 4.88 2.27
N ASP A 119 -3.40 4.12 1.19
CA ASP A 119 -3.66 2.68 1.20
C ASP A 119 -4.81 2.31 2.14
N LEU A 120 -6.00 2.83 1.83
CA LEU A 120 -7.20 2.51 2.61
C LEU A 120 -7.71 1.11 2.31
N ASP A 121 -8.21 0.42 3.33
CA ASP A 121 -9.06 -0.75 3.15
C ASP A 121 -10.16 -0.80 4.22
N ILE A 122 -11.25 -1.53 3.94
CA ILE A 122 -12.39 -1.67 4.85
C ILE A 122 -12.67 -3.15 5.11
N SER A 123 -12.89 -3.48 6.37
CA SER A 123 -13.18 -4.86 6.79
C SER A 123 -14.42 -5.44 6.09
N PRO A 124 -14.49 -6.76 5.87
CA PRO A 124 -15.60 -7.41 5.18
C PRO A 124 -16.98 -7.16 5.81
N ASP A 125 -17.03 -6.87 7.10
CA ASP A 125 -18.27 -6.51 7.82
C ASP A 125 -18.59 -5.01 7.77
N GLY A 126 -17.72 -4.20 7.15
CA GLY A 126 -17.89 -2.77 6.98
C GLY A 126 -17.71 -1.92 8.24
N LYS A 127 -17.10 -2.47 9.31
CA LYS A 127 -17.00 -1.77 10.60
C LYS A 127 -15.65 -1.15 10.88
N LEU A 128 -14.58 -1.68 10.28
CA LEU A 128 -13.22 -1.20 10.48
C LEU A 128 -12.66 -0.61 9.19
N LEU A 129 -11.89 0.46 9.32
CA LEU A 129 -11.08 1.04 8.26
C LEU A 129 -9.62 0.92 8.66
N SER A 130 -8.80 0.37 7.78
CA SER A 130 -7.34 0.41 7.89
C SER A 130 -6.76 1.49 6.98
N ALA A 131 -5.65 2.07 7.41
CA ALA A 131 -4.92 3.06 6.62
C ALA A 131 -3.44 3.07 6.99
N SER A 132 -2.62 3.42 6.02
CA SER A 132 -1.22 3.75 6.22
C SER A 132 -1.05 5.24 6.49
N PHE A 133 -0.18 5.58 7.43
CA PHE A 133 0.12 6.95 7.84
C PHE A 133 1.58 7.28 7.66
N GLY A 134 1.85 8.47 7.12
CA GLY A 134 3.17 9.07 7.11
C GLY A 134 3.18 10.37 7.92
N GLN A 135 4.13 10.50 8.83
CA GLN A 135 4.33 11.69 9.66
C GLN A 135 5.43 12.59 9.11
N VAL A 136 5.43 13.85 9.52
CA VAL A 136 6.40 14.86 9.04
C VAL A 136 7.85 14.49 9.40
N ASP A 137 8.06 13.77 10.49
CA ASP A 137 9.37 13.28 10.93
C ASP A 137 9.86 12.05 10.15
N GLY A 138 9.05 11.54 9.22
CA GLY A 138 9.34 10.37 8.38
C GLY A 138 8.86 9.05 8.99
N ASN A 139 8.25 9.08 10.17
CA ASN A 139 7.67 7.87 10.77
C ASN A 139 6.46 7.38 9.98
N GLN A 140 6.38 6.07 9.78
CA GLN A 140 5.33 5.40 9.02
C GLN A 140 4.61 4.39 9.92
N SER A 141 3.29 4.34 9.83
CA SER A 141 2.52 3.42 10.66
C SER A 141 1.26 2.90 9.94
N LEU A 142 0.87 1.68 10.27
CA LEU A 142 -0.45 1.13 9.97
C LEU A 142 -1.39 1.48 11.12
N ARG A 143 -2.61 1.91 10.82
CA ARG A 143 -3.64 2.21 11.83
C ARG A 143 -4.99 1.62 11.44
N VAL A 144 -5.77 1.24 12.44
CA VAL A 144 -7.12 0.69 12.30
C VAL A 144 -8.09 1.54 13.11
N PHE A 145 -9.22 1.91 12.50
CA PHE A 145 -10.25 2.77 13.06
C PHE A 145 -11.60 2.08 13.05
N GLU A 146 -12.46 2.42 14.00
CA GLU A 146 -13.88 2.08 13.94
C GLU A 146 -14.62 3.08 13.03
N ILE A 147 -15.36 2.60 12.04
CA ILE A 147 -16.08 3.45 11.08
C ILE A 147 -17.14 4.27 11.78
N ASP A 148 -17.86 3.71 12.76
CA ASP A 148 -18.87 4.44 13.52
C ASP A 148 -18.27 5.60 14.33
N ALA A 149 -17.09 5.41 14.92
CA ALA A 149 -16.35 6.47 15.61
C ALA A 149 -15.91 7.58 14.64
N LEU A 150 -15.38 7.20 13.47
CA LEU A 150 -15.02 8.17 12.43
C LEU A 150 -16.25 9.00 11.99
N LEU A 151 -17.40 8.37 11.82
CA LEU A 151 -18.64 9.05 11.45
C LEU A 151 -19.18 9.96 12.59
N ALA A 152 -18.87 9.63 13.84
CA ALA A 152 -19.15 10.49 15.00
C ALA A 152 -18.14 11.65 15.16
N GLY A 153 -17.09 11.71 14.32
CA GLY A 153 -16.05 12.73 14.37
C GLY A 153 -14.87 12.40 15.29
N GLU A 154 -14.79 11.17 15.76
CA GLU A 154 -13.70 10.66 16.59
C GLU A 154 -12.62 10.04 15.69
N PHE A 155 -11.44 10.66 15.64
CA PHE A 155 -10.33 10.23 14.80
C PHE A 155 -9.20 9.63 15.66
N GLU A 156 -9.52 8.55 16.34
CA GLU A 156 -8.58 7.79 17.17
C GLU A 156 -8.48 6.34 16.68
N SER A 157 -7.25 5.86 16.43
CA SER A 157 -7.05 4.47 16.05
C SER A 157 -7.20 3.54 17.24
N ILE A 158 -7.96 2.45 17.06
CA ILE A 158 -8.13 1.42 18.09
C ILE A 158 -6.93 0.46 18.14
N ARG A 159 -6.19 0.35 17.03
CA ARG A 159 -5.02 -0.52 16.85
C ARG A 159 -4.07 0.10 15.83
N GLY A 160 -2.82 -0.37 15.83
CA GLY A 160 -1.84 0.01 14.83
C GLY A 160 -0.48 -0.61 15.09
N PHE A 161 0.41 -0.45 14.11
CA PHE A 161 1.81 -0.87 14.19
C PHE A 161 2.70 0.24 13.62
N ASP A 162 3.81 0.50 14.29
CA ASP A 162 4.80 1.49 13.89
C ASP A 162 5.91 0.80 13.08
N PHE A 163 6.03 1.16 11.82
CA PHE A 163 7.05 0.65 10.91
C PHE A 163 8.33 1.49 10.91
N GLY A 164 8.41 2.54 11.74
CA GLY A 164 9.52 3.48 11.71
C GLY A 164 9.62 4.17 10.35
N ALA A 165 10.79 4.12 9.73
CA ALA A 165 11.01 4.72 8.41
C ALA A 165 10.55 3.81 7.24
N ALA A 166 10.14 2.58 7.49
CA ALA A 166 9.68 1.66 6.45
C ALA A 166 8.21 1.91 6.12
N VAL A 167 7.90 2.06 4.83
CA VAL A 167 6.54 2.33 4.37
C VAL A 167 5.69 1.06 4.45
N PRO A 168 4.54 1.05 5.14
CA PRO A 168 3.53 0.01 5.01
C PRO A 168 2.73 0.25 3.72
N GLU A 169 2.69 -0.75 2.82
CA GLU A 169 2.02 -0.62 1.53
C GLU A 169 0.91 -1.67 1.36
N GLY A 170 -0.27 -1.21 0.94
CA GLY A 170 -1.37 -2.04 0.48
C GLY A 170 -1.86 -3.05 1.52
N PHE A 171 -1.99 -2.63 2.79
CA PHE A 171 -2.56 -3.47 3.83
C PHE A 171 -4.06 -3.66 3.62
N VAL A 172 -4.49 -4.89 3.34
CA VAL A 172 -5.88 -5.27 3.06
C VAL A 172 -6.36 -6.34 4.02
N PHE A 173 -7.64 -6.29 4.39
CA PHE A 173 -8.25 -7.25 5.29
C PHE A 173 -8.33 -8.65 4.68
N SER A 174 -8.10 -9.66 5.51
CA SER A 174 -8.45 -11.03 5.18
C SER A 174 -9.98 -11.18 5.02
N PRO A 175 -10.45 -12.17 4.22
CA PRO A 175 -11.90 -12.39 4.03
C PRO A 175 -12.69 -12.65 5.32
N ASP A 176 -12.03 -13.17 6.36
CA ASP A 176 -12.63 -13.37 7.68
C ASP A 176 -12.50 -12.18 8.63
N GLY A 177 -11.81 -11.12 8.19
CA GLY A 177 -11.63 -9.88 8.94
C GLY A 177 -10.67 -9.96 10.13
N LYS A 178 -9.92 -11.06 10.30
CA LYS A 178 -9.02 -11.22 11.46
C LYS A 178 -7.66 -10.57 11.27
N TYR A 179 -7.19 -10.56 10.04
CA TYR A 179 -5.86 -10.10 9.68
C TYR A 179 -5.89 -8.97 8.67
N LEU A 180 -4.83 -8.19 8.65
CA LEU A 180 -4.44 -7.34 7.53
C LEU A 180 -3.16 -7.91 6.93
N TYR A 181 -3.11 -8.02 5.61
CA TYR A 181 -1.92 -8.40 4.86
C TYR A 181 -1.44 -7.21 4.05
N GLY A 182 -0.16 -6.91 4.12
CA GLY A 182 0.47 -5.82 3.38
C GLY A 182 1.93 -6.08 3.11
N SER A 183 2.56 -5.22 2.35
CA SER A 183 4.00 -5.28 2.06
C SER A 183 4.75 -4.15 2.74
N SER A 184 6.01 -4.40 3.09
CA SER A 184 6.91 -3.38 3.62
C SER A 184 8.37 -3.77 3.48
N PHE A 185 9.24 -2.78 3.35
CA PHE A 185 10.70 -2.94 3.46
C PHE A 185 11.21 -3.00 4.91
N TYR A 186 10.34 -3.25 5.89
CA TYR A 186 10.68 -3.26 7.31
C TYR A 186 11.84 -4.21 7.66
N THR A 187 11.99 -5.31 6.93
CA THR A 187 13.10 -6.28 7.05
C THR A 187 14.22 -6.08 6.02
N GLY A 188 14.24 -4.95 5.30
CA GLY A 188 15.28 -4.60 4.33
C GLY A 188 14.96 -4.97 2.88
N VAL A 189 14.12 -6.00 2.65
CA VAL A 189 13.52 -6.35 1.36
C VAL A 189 12.01 -6.26 1.52
N SER A 190 11.27 -5.92 0.45
CA SER A 190 9.82 -5.91 0.50
C SER A 190 9.29 -7.31 0.75
N ASN A 191 8.78 -7.53 1.94
CA ASN A 191 8.14 -8.78 2.36
C ASN A 191 6.68 -8.56 2.67
N ILE A 192 5.90 -9.65 2.64
CA ILE A 192 4.52 -9.63 3.08
C ILE A 192 4.46 -9.84 4.59
N PHE A 193 3.72 -8.97 5.23
CA PHE A 193 3.44 -9.02 6.67
C PHE A 193 1.96 -9.31 6.91
N ARG A 194 1.70 -10.03 7.98
CA ARG A 194 0.38 -10.27 8.54
C ARG A 194 0.26 -9.54 9.86
N TYR A 195 -0.73 -8.66 9.97
CA TYR A 195 -1.07 -7.97 11.21
C TYR A 195 -2.35 -8.55 11.79
N GLU A 196 -2.30 -9.07 13.03
CA GLU A 196 -3.47 -9.61 13.72
C GLU A 196 -4.23 -8.49 14.45
N ILE A 197 -5.52 -8.31 14.12
CA ILE A 197 -6.31 -7.17 14.62
C ILE A 197 -6.62 -7.32 16.11
N ALA A 198 -6.79 -8.55 16.59
CA ALA A 198 -7.22 -8.82 17.97
C ALA A 198 -6.18 -8.38 19.00
N ASP A 199 -4.91 -8.70 18.79
CA ASP A 199 -3.83 -8.43 19.74
C ASP A 199 -2.79 -7.41 19.24
N GLY A 200 -2.78 -7.10 17.94
CA GLY A 200 -1.87 -6.13 17.35
C GLY A 200 -0.50 -6.69 16.97
N ASP A 201 -0.37 -8.02 16.94
CA ASP A 201 0.86 -8.68 16.55
C ASP A 201 1.11 -8.58 15.04
N ILE A 202 2.39 -8.34 14.68
CA ILE A 202 2.82 -8.35 13.29
C ILE A 202 3.80 -9.49 13.06
N GLN A 203 3.60 -10.21 11.96
CA GLN A 203 4.40 -11.37 11.59
C GLN A 203 4.74 -11.30 10.11
N ALA A 204 5.96 -11.63 9.73
CA ALA A 204 6.28 -11.83 8.32
C ALA A 204 5.76 -13.19 7.85
N VAL A 205 5.19 -13.22 6.64
CA VAL A 205 4.69 -14.42 5.98
C VAL A 205 5.42 -14.71 4.67
N SER A 206 6.44 -13.95 4.37
CA SER A 206 7.32 -14.18 3.23
C SER A 206 8.77 -13.83 3.56
N ASN A 207 9.68 -14.43 2.82
CA ASN A 207 11.09 -14.09 2.81
C ASN A 207 11.56 -14.09 1.35
N ALA A 208 11.42 -12.92 0.70
CA ALA A 208 11.72 -12.75 -0.71
C ALA A 208 13.19 -12.39 -0.93
N GLU A 209 13.77 -12.87 -2.03
CA GLU A 209 15.10 -12.43 -2.47
C GLU A 209 15.06 -11.06 -3.15
N THR A 210 14.00 -10.78 -3.91
CA THR A 210 13.86 -9.56 -4.71
C THR A 210 12.75 -8.65 -4.22
N GLY A 211 11.63 -9.20 -3.78
CA GLY A 211 10.50 -8.51 -3.16
C GLY A 211 9.13 -9.04 -3.57
N PHE A 212 8.22 -9.06 -2.61
CA PHE A 212 6.78 -9.29 -2.81
C PHE A 212 6.00 -8.03 -2.46
N PHE A 213 4.94 -7.77 -3.22
CA PHE A 213 4.16 -6.53 -3.14
C PHE A 213 2.66 -6.81 -3.25
N ARG A 214 1.85 -5.93 -2.66
CA ARG A 214 0.40 -5.83 -2.82
C ARG A 214 -0.33 -7.16 -2.68
N PRO A 215 -0.34 -7.77 -1.50
CA PRO A 215 -1.01 -9.03 -1.28
C PRO A 215 -2.53 -8.90 -1.47
N LEU A 216 -3.13 -9.90 -2.10
CA LEU A 216 -4.58 -10.09 -2.19
C LEU A 216 -4.94 -11.39 -1.49
N PRO A 217 -5.57 -11.34 -0.30
CA PRO A 217 -5.99 -12.53 0.41
C PRO A 217 -7.15 -13.26 -0.30
N LEU A 218 -6.99 -14.58 -0.51
CA LEU A 218 -7.99 -15.43 -1.15
C LEU A 218 -8.82 -16.26 -0.15
N GLY A 219 -8.44 -16.28 1.12
CA GLY A 219 -8.90 -17.23 2.11
C GLY A 219 -8.00 -18.46 2.20
N ASP A 220 -8.23 -19.31 3.20
CA ASP A 220 -7.45 -20.54 3.45
C ASP A 220 -5.92 -20.27 3.52
N ASP A 221 -5.52 -19.16 4.11
CA ASP A 221 -4.13 -18.69 4.22
C ASP A 221 -3.39 -18.58 2.87
N GLN A 222 -4.11 -18.34 1.79
CA GLN A 222 -3.55 -18.15 0.46
C GLN A 222 -3.58 -16.67 0.05
N LEU A 223 -2.48 -16.19 -0.54
CA LEU A 223 -2.35 -14.85 -1.10
C LEU A 223 -1.98 -14.92 -2.59
N ILE A 224 -2.47 -13.95 -3.36
CA ILE A 224 -1.81 -13.53 -4.60
C ILE A 224 -0.94 -12.33 -4.25
N VAL A 225 0.28 -12.30 -4.74
CA VAL A 225 1.23 -11.21 -4.57
C VAL A 225 1.83 -10.86 -5.93
N PHE A 226 2.43 -9.68 -6.04
CA PHE A 226 3.31 -9.37 -7.16
C PHE A 226 4.75 -9.60 -6.73
N GLU A 227 5.41 -10.56 -7.37
CA GLU A 227 6.85 -10.82 -7.23
C GLU A 227 7.62 -9.90 -8.19
N PHE A 228 8.64 -9.22 -7.69
CA PHE A 228 9.55 -8.46 -8.54
C PHE A 228 10.61 -9.37 -9.13
N THR A 229 10.63 -9.50 -10.46
CA THR A 229 11.53 -10.38 -11.22
C THR A 229 12.28 -9.60 -12.27
N GLY A 230 13.17 -10.26 -13.01
CA GLY A 230 13.84 -9.67 -14.17
C GLY A 230 12.91 -9.22 -15.30
N ASP A 231 11.70 -9.76 -15.35
CA ASP A 231 10.63 -9.39 -16.31
C ASP A 231 9.67 -8.34 -15.75
N GLY A 232 9.92 -7.84 -14.53
CA GLY A 232 9.08 -6.89 -13.81
C GLY A 232 8.22 -7.55 -12.74
N PHE A 233 7.04 -6.99 -12.48
CA PHE A 233 6.10 -7.52 -11.49
C PHE A 233 5.28 -8.65 -12.09
N VAL A 234 5.40 -9.84 -11.51
CA VAL A 234 4.71 -11.06 -11.96
C VAL A 234 3.77 -11.54 -10.85
N PRO A 235 2.49 -11.85 -11.14
CA PRO A 235 1.60 -12.44 -10.15
C PRO A 235 2.13 -13.81 -9.69
N ALA A 236 2.20 -14.00 -8.37
CA ALA A 236 2.62 -15.25 -7.74
C ALA A 236 1.64 -15.64 -6.63
N LYS A 237 1.54 -16.93 -6.34
CA LYS A 237 0.74 -17.46 -5.23
C LYS A 237 1.65 -17.75 -4.05
N LEU A 238 1.22 -17.33 -2.85
CA LEU A 238 1.96 -17.46 -1.61
C LEU A 238 1.07 -18.06 -0.52
N ASP A 239 1.63 -18.97 0.27
CA ASP A 239 1.01 -19.46 1.52
C ASP A 239 1.37 -18.49 2.65
N ALA A 240 0.35 -17.92 3.29
CA ALA A 240 0.50 -16.90 4.32
C ALA A 240 0.78 -17.48 5.71
N GLN A 241 1.75 -18.39 5.81
CA GLN A 241 2.17 -18.94 7.09
C GLN A 241 3.23 -18.07 7.74
N PRO A 242 3.12 -17.74 9.04
CA PRO A 242 4.13 -16.99 9.75
C PRO A 242 5.49 -17.67 9.69
N LEU A 243 6.53 -16.89 9.45
CA LEU A 243 7.90 -17.35 9.50
C LEU A 243 8.50 -17.08 10.88
N GLU A 244 9.01 -18.13 11.52
CA GLU A 244 9.65 -18.02 12.85
C GLU A 244 11.03 -17.35 12.78
N ASP A 245 11.72 -17.46 11.65
CA ASP A 245 13.04 -16.91 11.44
C ASP A 245 13.13 -16.13 10.12
N LEU A 246 13.36 -14.83 10.23
CA LEU A 246 13.60 -13.93 9.11
C LEU A 246 15.09 -13.73 8.80
N SER A 247 15.97 -14.41 9.55
CA SER A 247 17.42 -14.27 9.41
C SER A 247 17.99 -14.88 8.14
N SER A 248 17.16 -15.53 7.33
CA SER A 248 17.59 -16.22 6.12
C SER A 248 17.68 -15.34 4.86
N ILE A 249 17.56 -14.01 4.96
CA ILE A 249 18.10 -13.16 3.91
C ILE A 249 19.62 -13.24 4.03
N THR A 250 20.19 -14.18 3.32
CA THR A 250 21.64 -14.24 3.13
C THR A 250 22.00 -13.07 2.24
N PHE A 251 22.30 -11.90 2.82
CA PHE A 251 22.82 -10.78 2.06
C PHE A 251 24.04 -11.29 1.25
N LEU A 252 24.18 -10.82 0.02
CA LEU A 252 25.33 -11.14 -0.81
C LEU A 252 26.65 -10.97 -0.05
N GLY A 253 26.73 -9.98 0.84
CA GLY A 253 27.87 -9.80 1.75
C GLY A 253 28.04 -10.93 2.76
N GLN A 254 26.97 -11.54 3.24
CA GLN A 254 27.04 -12.68 4.17
C GLN A 254 27.46 -13.95 3.43
N GLN A 255 26.98 -14.21 2.23
CA GLN A 255 27.48 -15.29 1.36
C GLN A 255 28.98 -15.14 1.07
N LEU A 256 29.41 -13.91 0.76
CA LEU A 256 30.84 -13.63 0.56
C LEU A 256 31.68 -13.90 1.81
N VAL A 257 31.15 -13.60 3.02
CA VAL A 257 31.82 -13.92 4.29
C VAL A 257 31.85 -15.42 4.56
N GLU A 258 30.82 -16.17 4.18
CA GLU A 258 30.78 -17.63 4.30
C GLU A 258 31.76 -18.30 3.32
N GLU A 259 31.82 -17.83 2.08
CA GLU A 259 32.77 -18.30 1.07
C GLU A 259 34.23 -17.88 1.37
N HIS A 260 34.41 -16.73 2.01
CA HIS A 260 35.69 -16.13 2.32
C HIS A 260 35.78 -15.70 3.78
N PRO A 261 35.93 -16.65 4.75
CA PRO A 261 35.90 -16.35 6.19
C PRO A 261 36.92 -15.29 6.65
N GLN A 262 38.01 -15.09 5.90
CA GLN A 262 39.02 -14.07 6.15
C GLN A 262 38.50 -12.64 6.09
N ILE A 263 37.36 -12.39 5.42
CA ILE A 263 36.75 -11.05 5.34
C ILE A 263 35.80 -10.75 6.52
N LYS A 264 35.54 -11.73 7.37
CA LYS A 264 34.67 -11.56 8.55
C LYS A 264 35.17 -10.48 9.49
N ASP A 265 36.49 -10.30 9.58
CA ASP A 265 37.13 -9.31 10.43
C ASP A 265 37.29 -7.94 9.75
N TRP A 266 36.85 -7.80 8.50
CA TRP A 266 36.83 -6.52 7.83
C TRP A 266 35.71 -5.64 8.38
N GLN A 267 36.09 -4.74 9.28
CA GLN A 267 35.17 -3.73 9.78
C GLN A 267 35.36 -2.45 8.99
N VAL A 268 34.27 -1.96 8.41
CA VAL A 268 34.21 -0.59 7.93
C VAL A 268 33.99 0.28 9.16
N GLY A 269 35.02 1.01 9.58
CA GLY A 269 34.91 1.96 10.69
C GLY A 269 33.85 3.03 10.41
N SER A 270 33.26 3.58 11.43
CA SER A 270 32.35 4.71 11.29
C SER A 270 33.08 5.88 10.62
N PRO A 271 32.51 6.52 9.58
CA PRO A 271 33.09 7.73 8.99
C PRO A 271 33.40 8.83 10.02
N ALA A 272 32.61 8.89 11.12
CA ALA A 272 32.83 9.83 12.23
C ALA A 272 34.07 9.52 13.07
N GLU A 273 34.59 8.30 13.02
CA GLU A 273 35.78 7.85 13.75
C GLU A 273 37.09 7.99 12.93
N VAL A 274 36.96 8.38 11.64
CA VAL A 274 38.12 8.57 10.79
C VAL A 274 38.76 9.93 11.12
N ASP A 275 39.95 9.92 11.70
CA ASP A 275 40.77 11.12 11.87
C ASP A 275 41.28 11.59 10.50
N LEU A 276 40.50 12.47 9.88
CA LEU A 276 40.80 13.01 8.56
C LEU A 276 42.10 13.81 8.55
N GLU A 277 42.42 14.56 9.63
CA GLU A 277 43.64 15.35 9.72
C GLU A 277 44.89 14.48 9.65
N SER A 278 44.87 13.31 10.32
CA SER A 278 45.99 12.34 10.24
C SER A 278 46.10 11.65 8.90
N LYS A 279 45.04 11.60 8.09
CA LYS A 279 44.96 10.92 6.79
C LYS A 279 45.27 11.82 5.60
N ILE A 280 45.07 13.12 5.75
CA ILE A 280 45.37 14.09 4.68
C ILE A 280 46.90 14.24 4.57
N LYS A 281 47.46 13.71 3.49
CA LYS A 281 48.91 13.77 3.25
C LYS A 281 49.35 14.97 2.41
N ARG A 282 48.41 15.68 1.79
CA ARG A 282 48.67 16.89 0.97
C ARG A 282 47.43 17.78 0.93
N GLU A 283 47.64 19.04 1.25
CA GLU A 283 46.77 20.13 0.86
C GLU A 283 47.32 20.73 -0.43
N GLY A 284 46.48 20.98 -1.40
CA GLY A 284 46.83 21.65 -2.65
C GLY A 284 45.68 22.51 -3.11
N ASP A 285 46.01 23.69 -3.62
CA ASP A 285 45.05 24.55 -4.26
C ASP A 285 44.57 23.90 -5.56
N TYR A 286 43.25 23.77 -5.70
CA TYR A 286 42.64 23.46 -6.99
C TYR A 286 42.75 24.70 -7.87
N VAL A 287 43.48 24.60 -8.98
CA VAL A 287 43.53 25.57 -10.05
C VAL A 287 42.51 25.24 -11.12
#